data_5f68b3acbacb5dc8e50aaa46906e44ed
#
_entry.id   5f68b3acbacb5dc8e50aaa46906e44ed
#
_cell.length_a   1.000
_cell.length_b   1.000
_cell.length_c   1.000
_cell.angle_alpha   90.00
_cell.angle_beta   90.00
_cell.angle_gamma   90.00
#
_symmetry.space_group_name_H-M   'P 1'
#
loop_
_entity.id
_entity.type
_entity.pdbx_description
1 polymer ?
#
loop_
_entity_poly.entity_id
_entity_poly.type
_entity_poly.pdbx_seq_one_letter_code
_entity_poly.pdbx_strand_id
1 'polypeptide(L)'
;MVHQYQLNGYNIVLDSCSGSVHVVDDVAYDVIAMYKEHSADEIMAAMLAKYADRPDVTEADLRQCLEDVASLEAAGKLWAPDVYKDMAFDFKNRQTVVKALCLHVAHTCNLNCSYCFASQGRYQGDRALMSFEVGKRAMDFLIENSGTRRNLEVDFFGGEPLMNFDMVKKLVAYCREQEKIHNKNFRFTMTTNGMLIDDDVIDFCNKECHNVVLSLDGRKEVHDRFRKDYAGHGSYDAIVPKFQEFVKKRGDKNYYMRGTYTHYNTDFTNDIFHMADLGFTELSMEPVVTKPTDPSALTEIGRAHV
;
A
#
# COMPACT_ATOMS: atom_id res chain seq x y z
N MET A 1 23.78 -6.22 3.14
CA MET A 1 23.41 -7.61 3.56
C MET A 1 22.66 -8.25 2.41
N VAL A 2 23.10 -9.45 1.97
CA VAL A 2 22.45 -10.18 0.86
C VAL A 2 21.49 -11.22 1.44
N HIS A 3 20.25 -11.24 0.94
CA HIS A 3 19.22 -12.20 1.28
C HIS A 3 18.84 -12.99 0.04
N GLN A 4 18.70 -14.30 0.21
CA GLN A 4 18.30 -15.22 -0.85
C GLN A 4 17.01 -15.92 -0.46
N TYR A 5 16.04 -15.95 -1.39
CA TYR A 5 14.77 -16.65 -1.19
C TYR A 5 14.16 -17.06 -2.53
N GLN A 6 13.22 -18.00 -2.49
CA GLN A 6 12.47 -18.45 -3.65
C GLN A 6 11.01 -18.02 -3.54
N LEU A 7 10.47 -17.46 -4.61
CA LEU A 7 9.08 -17.01 -4.68
C LEU A 7 8.54 -17.22 -6.10
N ASN A 8 7.37 -17.81 -6.21
CA ASN A 8 6.67 -18.06 -7.49
C ASN A 8 7.54 -18.73 -8.57
N GLY A 9 8.43 -19.65 -8.18
CA GLY A 9 9.33 -20.33 -9.09
C GLY A 9 10.58 -19.54 -9.51
N TYR A 10 10.81 -18.37 -8.93
CA TYR A 10 12.02 -17.57 -9.16
C TYR A 10 12.98 -17.66 -7.98
N ASN A 11 14.27 -17.74 -8.28
CA ASN A 11 15.36 -17.54 -7.31
C ASN A 11 15.66 -16.04 -7.23
N ILE A 12 15.45 -15.44 -6.08
CA ILE A 12 15.61 -14.01 -5.88
C ILE A 12 16.76 -13.75 -4.91
N VAL A 13 17.62 -12.82 -5.29
CA VAL A 13 18.75 -12.33 -4.49
C VAL A 13 18.58 -10.83 -4.28
N LEU A 14 18.42 -10.41 -3.03
CA LEU A 14 18.25 -9.01 -2.62
C LEU A 14 19.47 -8.55 -1.84
N ASP A 15 20.14 -7.51 -2.27
CA ASP A 15 21.08 -6.78 -1.42
C ASP A 15 20.43 -5.57 -0.79
N SER A 16 20.17 -5.65 0.52
CA SER A 16 19.46 -4.60 1.26
C SER A 16 20.25 -3.29 1.39
N CYS A 17 21.56 -3.30 1.20
CA CYS A 17 22.40 -2.11 1.31
C CYS A 17 22.41 -1.30 0.00
N SER A 18 22.42 -1.97 -1.15
CA SER A 18 22.31 -1.31 -2.45
C SER A 18 20.87 -1.14 -2.92
N GLY A 19 19.94 -1.93 -2.39
CA GLY A 19 18.56 -2.03 -2.89
C GLY A 19 18.43 -2.83 -4.20
N SER A 20 19.50 -3.50 -4.65
CA SER A 20 19.48 -4.29 -5.88
C SER A 20 18.73 -5.60 -5.69
N VAL A 21 17.89 -5.95 -6.65
CA VAL A 21 17.18 -7.23 -6.72
C VAL A 21 17.56 -7.95 -8.00
N HIS A 22 17.99 -9.19 -7.87
CA HIS A 22 18.38 -10.03 -8.99
C HIS A 22 17.52 -11.27 -9.03
N VAL A 23 17.03 -11.63 -10.21
CA VAL A 23 16.45 -12.94 -10.50
C VAL A 23 17.54 -13.76 -11.19
N VAL A 24 17.86 -14.91 -10.63
CA VAL A 24 18.98 -15.74 -11.05
C VAL A 24 18.53 -17.18 -11.28
N ASP A 25 19.30 -17.94 -12.04
CA ASP A 25 19.11 -19.38 -12.16
C ASP A 25 19.56 -20.14 -10.90
N ASP A 26 19.36 -21.46 -10.89
CA ASP A 26 19.69 -22.30 -9.74
C ASP A 26 21.21 -22.31 -9.46
N VAL A 27 22.03 -22.29 -10.52
CA VAL A 27 23.49 -22.32 -10.41
C VAL A 27 24.01 -21.04 -9.77
N ALA A 28 23.62 -19.90 -10.29
CA ALA A 28 24.01 -18.60 -9.75
C ALA A 28 23.48 -18.39 -8.31
N TYR A 29 22.29 -18.91 -8.01
CA TYR A 29 21.72 -18.87 -6.66
C TYR A 29 22.60 -19.61 -5.65
N ASP A 30 23.04 -20.83 -6.00
CA ASP A 30 23.91 -21.63 -5.14
C ASP A 30 25.34 -21.05 -5.06
N VAL A 31 25.89 -20.55 -6.17
CA VAL A 31 27.20 -19.88 -6.20
C VAL A 31 27.19 -18.67 -5.26
N ILE A 32 26.17 -17.82 -5.32
CA ILE A 32 26.04 -16.64 -4.47
C ILE A 32 25.95 -17.04 -2.99
N ALA A 33 25.28 -18.15 -2.66
CA ALA A 33 25.18 -18.65 -1.29
C ALA A 33 26.55 -18.99 -0.67
N MET A 34 27.49 -19.44 -1.48
CA MET A 34 28.82 -19.86 -1.02
C MET A 34 29.91 -18.78 -1.19
N TYR A 35 29.64 -17.76 -2.00
CA TYR A 35 30.67 -16.86 -2.54
C TYR A 35 31.52 -16.14 -1.48
N LYS A 36 30.94 -15.78 -0.33
CA LYS A 36 31.69 -15.08 0.73
C LYS A 36 32.39 -15.96 1.74
N GLU A 37 32.05 -17.23 1.78
CA GLU A 37 32.56 -18.16 2.81
C GLU A 37 33.54 -19.20 2.25
N HIS A 38 33.59 -19.37 0.90
CA HIS A 38 34.40 -20.37 0.23
C HIS A 38 35.27 -19.77 -0.87
N SER A 39 36.37 -20.44 -1.17
CA SER A 39 37.22 -20.11 -2.31
C SER A 39 36.58 -20.50 -3.65
N ALA A 40 37.03 -19.88 -4.74
CA ALA A 40 36.52 -20.19 -6.08
C ALA A 40 36.67 -21.67 -6.43
N ASP A 41 37.78 -22.30 -6.02
CA ASP A 41 38.03 -23.73 -6.28
C ASP A 41 37.09 -24.63 -5.48
N GLU A 42 36.78 -24.28 -4.22
CA GLU A 42 35.80 -25.02 -3.41
C GLU A 42 34.38 -24.88 -3.98
N ILE A 43 34.00 -23.70 -4.43
CA ILE A 43 32.69 -23.45 -5.08
C ILE A 43 32.61 -24.25 -6.37
N MET A 44 33.66 -24.22 -7.21
CA MET A 44 33.73 -24.99 -8.45
C MET A 44 33.54 -26.48 -8.19
N ALA A 45 34.29 -27.05 -7.24
CA ALA A 45 34.21 -28.48 -6.90
C ALA A 45 32.80 -28.86 -6.38
N ALA A 46 32.23 -28.02 -5.51
CA ALA A 46 30.89 -28.24 -4.96
C ALA A 46 29.80 -28.17 -6.04
N MET A 47 29.85 -27.19 -6.94
CA MET A 47 28.86 -27.02 -8.01
C MET A 47 28.97 -28.14 -9.08
N LEU A 48 30.17 -28.52 -9.49
CA LEU A 48 30.36 -29.66 -10.40
C LEU A 48 29.80 -30.97 -9.81
N ALA A 49 30.00 -31.20 -8.51
CA ALA A 49 29.43 -32.35 -7.83
C ALA A 49 27.88 -32.26 -7.72
N LYS A 50 27.33 -31.09 -7.36
CA LYS A 50 25.88 -30.88 -7.20
C LYS A 50 25.15 -31.04 -8.53
N TYR A 51 25.71 -30.52 -9.62
CA TYR A 51 25.08 -30.49 -10.93
C TYR A 51 25.66 -31.56 -11.90
N ALA A 52 26.23 -32.65 -11.37
CA ALA A 52 26.86 -33.71 -12.19
C ALA A 52 25.90 -34.31 -13.24
N ASP A 53 24.60 -34.33 -12.97
CA ASP A 53 23.56 -34.85 -13.89
C ASP A 53 23.06 -33.81 -14.88
N ARG A 54 23.60 -32.57 -14.85
CA ARG A 54 23.22 -31.47 -15.74
C ARG A 54 24.34 -31.20 -16.78
N PRO A 55 24.21 -31.71 -18.01
CA PRO A 55 25.24 -31.57 -19.04
C PRO A 55 25.40 -30.11 -19.54
N ASP A 56 24.44 -29.26 -19.26
CA ASP A 56 24.45 -27.84 -19.55
C ASP A 56 25.21 -27.00 -18.50
N VAL A 57 25.70 -27.62 -17.41
CA VAL A 57 26.50 -26.94 -16.38
C VAL A 57 27.96 -27.41 -16.52
N THR A 58 28.75 -26.64 -17.23
CA THR A 58 30.16 -26.95 -17.45
C THR A 58 31.07 -26.13 -16.53
N GLU A 59 32.35 -26.54 -16.44
CA GLU A 59 33.37 -25.77 -15.71
C GLU A 59 33.50 -24.34 -16.28
N ALA A 60 33.33 -24.17 -17.60
CA ALA A 60 33.36 -22.84 -18.23
C ALA A 60 32.21 -21.97 -17.81
N ASP A 61 30.97 -22.53 -17.72
CA ASP A 61 29.77 -21.79 -17.26
C ASP A 61 29.90 -21.38 -15.81
N LEU A 62 30.46 -22.24 -14.96
CA LEU A 62 30.71 -21.92 -13.55
C LEU A 62 31.75 -20.81 -13.37
N ARG A 63 32.82 -20.81 -14.19
CA ARG A 63 33.80 -19.73 -14.20
C ARG A 63 33.17 -18.41 -14.60
N GLN A 64 32.38 -18.42 -15.67
CA GLN A 64 31.64 -17.23 -16.10
C GLN A 64 30.69 -16.72 -14.99
N CYS A 65 29.96 -17.63 -14.35
CA CYS A 65 29.10 -17.28 -13.24
C CYS A 65 29.84 -16.60 -12.08
N LEU A 66 31.03 -17.13 -11.71
CA LEU A 66 31.87 -16.50 -10.68
C LEU A 66 32.36 -15.11 -11.09
N GLU A 67 32.71 -14.92 -12.36
CA GLU A 67 33.11 -13.63 -12.91
C GLU A 67 31.94 -12.61 -12.90
N ASP A 68 30.75 -13.08 -13.25
CA ASP A 68 29.53 -12.25 -13.23
C ASP A 68 29.18 -11.82 -11.80
N VAL A 69 29.25 -12.73 -10.83
CA VAL A 69 29.04 -12.42 -9.40
C VAL A 69 30.09 -11.41 -8.89
N ALA A 70 31.36 -11.60 -9.25
CA ALA A 70 32.45 -10.67 -8.92
C ALA A 70 32.21 -9.29 -9.53
N SER A 71 31.69 -9.23 -10.77
CA SER A 71 31.33 -7.98 -11.45
C SER A 71 30.20 -7.24 -10.75
N LEU A 72 29.17 -7.97 -10.26
CA LEU A 72 28.09 -7.40 -9.47
C LEU A 72 28.57 -6.86 -8.12
N GLU A 73 29.50 -7.56 -7.47
CA GLU A 73 30.14 -7.08 -6.24
C GLU A 73 30.95 -5.81 -6.51
N ALA A 74 31.81 -5.80 -7.52
CA ALA A 74 32.60 -4.64 -7.90
C ALA A 74 31.74 -3.41 -8.28
N ALA A 75 30.57 -3.66 -8.87
CA ALA A 75 29.59 -2.63 -9.19
C ALA A 75 28.76 -2.14 -7.97
N GLY A 76 29.01 -2.70 -6.78
CA GLY A 76 28.24 -2.38 -5.56
C GLY A 76 26.77 -2.83 -5.60
N LYS A 77 26.46 -3.87 -6.39
CA LYS A 77 25.09 -4.41 -6.52
C LYS A 77 24.88 -5.71 -5.73
N LEU A 78 25.95 -6.29 -5.20
CA LEU A 78 25.96 -7.39 -4.24
C LEU A 78 26.98 -7.06 -3.15
N TRP A 79 26.66 -7.40 -1.90
CA TRP A 79 27.46 -7.14 -0.69
C TRP A 79 27.93 -5.68 -0.57
N ALA A 80 27.08 -4.75 -1.02
CA ALA A 80 27.36 -3.33 -0.89
C ALA A 80 27.60 -2.94 0.59
N PRO A 81 28.50 -1.99 0.87
CA PRO A 81 28.70 -1.49 2.22
C PRO A 81 27.45 -0.78 2.71
N ASP A 82 27.12 -0.95 3.99
CA ASP A 82 26.04 -0.18 4.64
C ASP A 82 26.54 1.24 4.95
N VAL A 83 26.30 2.14 4.00
CA VAL A 83 26.69 3.56 4.14
C VAL A 83 25.89 4.29 5.20
N TYR A 84 24.80 3.71 5.71
CA TYR A 84 23.95 4.30 6.74
C TYR A 84 24.23 3.74 8.14
N LYS A 85 25.11 2.75 8.30
CA LYS A 85 25.41 2.08 9.57
C LYS A 85 25.81 3.08 10.64
N ASP A 86 26.68 4.03 10.30
CA ASP A 86 27.19 5.06 11.24
C ASP A 86 26.25 6.27 11.35
N MET A 87 25.19 6.31 10.49
CA MET A 87 24.15 7.33 10.53
C MET A 87 22.89 6.84 11.26
N ALA A 88 22.95 5.65 11.89
CA ALA A 88 21.85 5.14 12.71
C ALA A 88 21.66 6.04 13.93
N PHE A 89 20.62 6.87 13.90
CA PHE A 89 20.24 7.75 14.99
C PHE A 89 19.45 6.99 16.05
N ASP A 90 19.54 7.42 17.31
CA ASP A 90 18.57 7.06 18.31
C ASP A 90 17.20 7.67 17.92
N PHE A 91 16.36 6.87 17.27
CA PHE A 91 15.03 7.31 16.81
C PHE A 91 14.11 7.78 17.94
N LYS A 92 14.41 7.43 19.20
CA LYS A 92 13.64 7.89 20.37
C LYS A 92 13.84 9.39 20.67
N ASN A 93 14.99 9.92 20.31
CA ASN A 93 15.35 11.31 20.53
C ASN A 93 15.24 12.18 19.28
N ARG A 94 14.71 11.63 18.18
CA ARG A 94 14.55 12.38 16.95
C ARG A 94 13.46 13.44 17.10
N GLN A 95 13.79 14.71 16.90
CA GLN A 95 12.78 15.75 16.69
C GLN A 95 12.11 15.52 15.34
N THR A 96 10.85 15.09 15.36
CA THR A 96 10.07 14.88 14.17
C THR A 96 9.10 16.05 13.94
N VAL A 97 9.08 16.57 12.73
CA VAL A 97 8.02 17.49 12.33
C VAL A 97 6.82 16.68 11.85
N VAL A 98 5.62 17.15 12.14
CA VAL A 98 4.39 16.51 11.66
C VAL A 98 4.24 16.76 10.16
N LYS A 99 4.06 15.68 9.39
CA LYS A 99 3.90 15.74 7.94
C LYS A 99 2.44 15.59 7.51
N ALA A 100 1.70 14.74 8.20
CA ALA A 100 0.39 14.29 7.77
C ALA A 100 -0.56 14.09 8.97
N LEU A 101 -1.86 14.22 8.71
CA LEU A 101 -2.93 13.84 9.62
C LEU A 101 -3.94 12.95 8.88
N CYS A 102 -4.34 11.86 9.53
CA CYS A 102 -5.53 11.12 9.15
C CYS A 102 -6.69 11.58 10.05
N LEU A 103 -7.67 12.24 9.46
CA LEU A 103 -8.82 12.80 10.17
C LEU A 103 -10.03 11.89 10.06
N HIS A 104 -10.45 11.30 11.16
CA HIS A 104 -11.69 10.55 11.23
C HIS A 104 -12.86 11.55 11.35
N VAL A 105 -13.26 12.12 10.20
CA VAL A 105 -14.27 13.18 10.16
C VAL A 105 -15.69 12.66 10.45
N ALA A 106 -15.91 11.35 10.35
CA ALA A 106 -17.18 10.72 10.67
C ALA A 106 -16.96 9.41 11.45
N HIS A 107 -17.42 9.35 12.71
CA HIS A 107 -17.53 8.12 13.49
C HIS A 107 -18.88 7.44 13.24
N THR A 108 -19.28 7.38 11.98
CA THR A 108 -20.46 6.68 11.48
C THR A 108 -20.27 6.29 10.03
N CYS A 109 -21.00 5.27 9.57
CA CYS A 109 -20.96 4.79 8.19
C CYS A 109 -22.37 4.42 7.73
N ASN A 110 -22.65 4.59 6.45
CA ASN A 110 -23.87 4.16 5.79
C ASN A 110 -23.83 2.70 5.32
N LEU A 111 -22.67 2.03 5.44
CA LEU A 111 -22.50 0.59 5.23
C LEU A 111 -22.23 -0.14 6.55
N ASN A 112 -22.58 -1.42 6.58
CA ASN A 112 -22.41 -2.34 7.70
C ASN A 112 -21.45 -3.48 7.32
N CYS A 113 -20.25 -3.14 6.84
CA CYS A 113 -19.26 -4.13 6.39
C CYS A 113 -18.87 -5.06 7.53
N SER A 114 -18.99 -6.38 7.34
CA SER A 114 -18.79 -7.37 8.40
C SER A 114 -17.33 -7.49 8.86
N TYR A 115 -16.34 -7.24 8.00
CA TYR A 115 -14.91 -7.25 8.33
C TYR A 115 -14.37 -5.91 8.85
N CYS A 116 -15.24 -4.90 9.04
CA CYS A 116 -14.80 -3.53 9.32
C CYS A 116 -14.02 -3.43 10.64
N PHE A 117 -12.73 -3.16 10.58
CA PHE A 117 -11.87 -2.95 11.75
C PHE A 117 -12.29 -1.73 12.59
N ALA A 118 -12.98 -0.77 11.97
CA ALA A 118 -13.47 0.45 12.60
C ALA A 118 -14.87 0.29 13.26
N SER A 119 -15.39 -0.93 13.42
CA SER A 119 -16.72 -1.20 13.99
C SER A 119 -17.81 -0.37 13.30
N GLN A 120 -17.86 -0.43 11.96
CA GLN A 120 -18.73 0.35 11.09
C GLN A 120 -18.62 1.87 11.33
N GLY A 121 -17.37 2.31 11.51
CA GLY A 121 -17.00 3.70 11.71
C GLY A 121 -17.06 4.20 13.15
N ARG A 122 -17.58 3.40 14.10
CA ARG A 122 -17.68 3.83 15.51
C ARG A 122 -16.38 3.77 16.30
N TYR A 123 -15.40 2.98 15.84
CA TYR A 123 -14.13 2.77 16.54
C TYR A 123 -14.34 2.34 18.01
N GLN A 124 -15.34 1.50 18.25
CA GLN A 124 -15.79 1.04 19.58
C GLN A 124 -16.34 2.15 20.51
N GLY A 125 -16.60 3.33 19.97
CA GLY A 125 -17.22 4.48 20.67
C GLY A 125 -18.60 4.82 20.14
N ASP A 126 -19.06 6.04 20.45
CA ASP A 126 -20.33 6.57 20.00
C ASP A 126 -20.28 7.02 18.53
N ARG A 127 -21.44 7.02 17.86
CA ARG A 127 -21.59 7.63 16.54
C ARG A 127 -21.53 9.14 16.68
N ALA A 128 -20.63 9.77 15.94
CA ALA A 128 -20.45 11.21 15.96
C ALA A 128 -19.92 11.72 14.61
N LEU A 129 -20.13 13.00 14.37
CA LEU A 129 -19.50 13.74 13.27
C LEU A 129 -18.55 14.78 13.87
N MET A 130 -17.38 14.94 13.25
CA MET A 130 -16.40 15.94 13.68
C MET A 130 -16.99 17.34 13.47
N SER A 131 -16.90 18.21 14.47
CA SER A 131 -17.25 19.62 14.30
C SER A 131 -16.16 20.37 13.51
N PHE A 132 -16.55 21.50 12.93
CA PHE A 132 -15.58 22.36 12.22
C PHE A 132 -14.49 22.86 13.17
N GLU A 133 -14.81 23.19 14.42
CA GLU A 133 -13.85 23.68 15.42
C GLU A 133 -12.77 22.64 15.74
N VAL A 134 -13.15 21.37 15.86
CA VAL A 134 -12.20 20.25 16.06
C VAL A 134 -11.33 20.07 14.83
N GLY A 135 -11.91 20.04 13.63
CA GLY A 135 -11.18 19.96 12.39
C GLY A 135 -10.20 21.12 12.21
N LYS A 136 -10.68 22.36 12.46
CA LYS A 136 -9.85 23.57 12.42
C LYS A 136 -8.64 23.45 13.38
N ARG A 137 -8.88 23.05 14.64
CA ARG A 137 -7.79 22.90 15.62
C ARG A 137 -6.77 21.83 15.18
N ALA A 138 -7.21 20.75 14.54
CA ALA A 138 -6.31 19.75 13.99
C ALA A 138 -5.44 20.34 12.87
N MET A 139 -5.99 21.20 11.99
CA MET A 139 -5.21 21.88 10.95
C MET A 139 -4.21 22.87 11.55
N ASP A 140 -4.62 23.65 12.53
CA ASP A 140 -3.74 24.57 13.24
C ASP A 140 -2.57 23.80 13.88
N PHE A 141 -2.86 22.67 14.54
CA PHE A 141 -1.83 21.79 15.09
C PHE A 141 -0.86 21.30 14.01
N LEU A 142 -1.36 20.85 12.85
CA LEU A 142 -0.49 20.41 11.74
C LEU A 142 0.42 21.52 11.25
N ILE A 143 -0.10 22.74 11.10
CA ILE A 143 0.68 23.91 10.69
C ILE A 143 1.75 24.23 11.74
N GLU A 144 1.36 24.36 13.02
CA GLU A 144 2.24 24.70 14.15
C GLU A 144 3.41 23.71 14.30
N ASN A 145 3.16 22.41 14.04
CA ASN A 145 4.12 21.34 14.29
C ASN A 145 4.82 20.83 13.02
N SER A 146 4.61 21.45 11.87
CA SER A 146 5.24 21.04 10.60
C SER A 146 6.58 21.71 10.30
N GLY A 147 7.05 22.63 11.15
CA GLY A 147 8.31 23.34 10.97
C GLY A 147 8.38 24.02 9.59
N THR A 148 9.49 23.86 8.90
CA THR A 148 9.72 24.41 7.55
C THR A 148 9.10 23.58 6.42
N ARG A 149 8.47 22.44 6.72
CA ARG A 149 7.83 21.58 5.71
C ARG A 149 6.68 22.33 5.05
N ARG A 150 6.75 22.45 3.72
CA ARG A 150 5.73 23.14 2.94
C ARG A 150 4.56 22.21 2.60
N ASN A 151 4.84 21.00 2.10
CA ASN A 151 3.79 20.06 1.69
C ASN A 151 3.30 19.27 2.90
N LEU A 152 2.00 19.39 3.19
CA LEU A 152 1.30 18.72 4.29
C LEU A 152 0.19 17.85 3.72
N GLU A 153 0.00 16.68 4.29
CA GLU A 153 -0.97 15.70 3.81
C GLU A 153 -2.10 15.54 4.82
N VAL A 154 -3.32 15.48 4.33
CA VAL A 154 -4.52 15.32 5.16
C VAL A 154 -5.43 14.31 4.50
N ASP A 155 -5.66 13.20 5.19
CA ASP A 155 -6.57 12.16 4.75
C ASP A 155 -7.90 12.32 5.46
N PHE A 156 -8.98 12.55 4.71
CA PHE A 156 -10.35 12.48 5.21
C PHE A 156 -10.79 11.02 5.24
N PHE A 157 -10.94 10.51 6.43
CA PHE A 157 -11.19 9.11 6.73
C PHE A 157 -12.30 8.98 7.81
N GLY A 158 -12.45 7.76 8.34
CA GLY A 158 -13.40 7.46 9.41
C GLY A 158 -14.27 6.25 9.07
N GLY A 159 -15.57 6.35 9.33
CA GLY A 159 -16.55 5.41 8.81
C GLY A 159 -16.81 5.68 7.33
N GLU A 160 -17.59 6.72 7.03
CA GLU A 160 -17.75 7.27 5.67
C GLU A 160 -17.62 8.80 5.73
N PRO A 161 -16.52 9.37 5.22
CA PRO A 161 -16.26 10.81 5.28
C PRO A 161 -17.33 11.66 4.61
N LEU A 162 -17.94 11.16 3.53
CA LEU A 162 -18.99 11.89 2.82
C LEU A 162 -20.26 12.10 3.65
N MET A 163 -20.43 11.40 4.77
CA MET A 163 -21.50 11.70 5.74
C MET A 163 -21.27 13.03 6.47
N ASN A 164 -20.07 13.59 6.41
CA ASN A 164 -19.73 14.90 6.97
C ASN A 164 -19.14 15.85 5.90
N PHE A 165 -19.65 15.73 4.68
CA PHE A 165 -19.05 16.37 3.51
C PHE A 165 -19.06 17.90 3.58
N ASP A 166 -20.14 18.52 4.11
CA ASP A 166 -20.21 19.98 4.27
C ASP A 166 -19.15 20.52 5.22
N MET A 167 -18.85 19.79 6.29
CA MET A 167 -17.74 20.13 7.19
C MET A 167 -16.40 20.01 6.48
N VAL A 168 -16.21 18.94 5.69
CA VAL A 168 -14.96 18.75 4.89
C VAL A 168 -14.76 19.90 3.92
N LYS A 169 -15.81 20.33 3.19
CA LYS A 169 -15.75 21.50 2.29
C LYS A 169 -15.32 22.77 3.02
N LYS A 170 -15.90 23.06 4.20
CA LYS A 170 -15.53 24.20 5.04
C LYS A 170 -14.08 24.12 5.51
N LEU A 171 -13.65 22.94 5.93
CA LEU A 171 -12.27 22.72 6.41
C LEU A 171 -11.22 22.90 5.30
N VAL A 172 -11.50 22.39 4.10
CA VAL A 172 -10.64 22.59 2.93
C VAL A 172 -10.54 24.07 2.57
N ALA A 173 -11.67 24.80 2.56
CA ALA A 173 -11.67 26.24 2.32
C ALA A 173 -10.81 26.99 3.34
N TYR A 174 -10.94 26.66 4.63
CA TYR A 174 -10.06 27.20 5.68
C TYR A 174 -8.59 26.92 5.40
N CYS A 175 -8.24 25.68 5.05
CA CYS A 175 -6.85 25.30 4.75
C CYS A 175 -6.29 26.09 3.56
N ARG A 176 -7.07 26.33 2.49
CA ARG A 176 -6.64 27.13 1.33
C ARG A 176 -6.33 28.59 1.70
N GLU A 177 -7.00 29.14 2.71
CA GLU A 177 -6.66 30.45 3.28
C GLU A 177 -5.35 30.38 4.07
N GLN A 178 -5.20 29.36 4.93
CA GLN A 178 -4.00 29.19 5.76
C GLN A 178 -2.72 28.92 4.94
N GLU A 179 -2.83 28.28 3.76
CA GLU A 179 -1.72 28.07 2.85
C GLU A 179 -0.96 29.36 2.52
N LYS A 180 -1.71 30.44 2.27
CA LYS A 180 -1.15 31.75 1.91
C LYS A 180 -0.46 32.41 3.10
N ILE A 181 -1.02 32.26 4.30
CA ILE A 181 -0.51 32.89 5.54
C ILE A 181 0.79 32.19 6.00
N HIS A 182 0.81 30.86 5.93
CA HIS A 182 1.87 30.05 6.52
C HIS A 182 2.84 29.45 5.50
N ASN A 183 2.73 29.79 4.21
CA ASN A 183 3.52 29.22 3.11
C ASN A 183 3.47 27.67 3.12
N LYS A 184 2.29 27.13 3.28
CA LYS A 184 2.01 25.68 3.25
C LYS A 184 1.32 25.30 1.94
N ASN A 185 1.24 24.00 1.68
CA ASN A 185 0.51 23.43 0.55
C ASN A 185 -0.12 22.12 1.04
N PHE A 186 -1.44 22.11 1.21
CA PHE A 186 -2.18 20.93 1.66
C PHE A 186 -2.53 20.02 0.48
N ARG A 187 -2.22 18.75 0.64
CA ARG A 187 -2.62 17.67 -0.25
C ARG A 187 -3.69 16.84 0.45
N PHE A 188 -4.92 16.95 -0.05
CA PHE A 188 -6.04 16.21 0.52
C PHE A 188 -6.22 14.87 -0.16
N THR A 189 -6.47 13.83 0.63
CA THR A 189 -6.95 12.52 0.19
C THR A 189 -8.36 12.31 0.74
N MET A 190 -9.27 11.78 -0.10
CA MET A 190 -10.59 11.37 0.30
C MET A 190 -10.70 9.86 0.15
N THR A 191 -11.06 9.14 1.22
CA THR A 191 -11.36 7.70 1.15
C THR A 191 -12.86 7.51 1.28
N THR A 192 -13.51 6.84 0.33
CA THR A 192 -14.96 6.65 0.35
C THR A 192 -15.40 5.26 -0.08
N ASN A 193 -16.53 4.80 0.46
CA ASN A 193 -17.20 3.58 0.01
C ASN A 193 -18.08 3.79 -1.24
N GLY A 194 -18.19 5.00 -1.73
CA GLY A 194 -18.85 5.35 -3.00
C GLY A 194 -20.35 5.53 -2.95
N MET A 195 -21.04 5.12 -1.90
CA MET A 195 -22.52 5.17 -1.85
C MET A 195 -23.08 6.60 -2.00
N LEU A 196 -22.34 7.59 -1.47
CA LEU A 196 -22.77 9.02 -1.46
C LEU A 196 -22.10 9.84 -2.57
N ILE A 197 -21.41 9.22 -3.51
CA ILE A 197 -20.85 9.95 -4.66
C ILE A 197 -21.99 10.45 -5.54
N ASP A 198 -21.91 11.73 -5.85
CA ASP A 198 -22.73 12.48 -6.81
C ASP A 198 -21.84 13.49 -7.56
N ASP A 199 -22.43 14.33 -8.41
CA ASP A 199 -21.70 15.32 -9.19
C ASP A 199 -20.97 16.36 -8.32
N ASP A 200 -21.56 16.81 -7.20
CA ASP A 200 -20.93 17.78 -6.27
C ASP A 200 -19.66 17.16 -5.64
N VAL A 201 -19.72 15.88 -5.23
CA VAL A 201 -18.57 15.15 -4.70
C VAL A 201 -17.48 14.99 -5.76
N ILE A 202 -17.86 14.62 -6.98
CA ILE A 202 -16.91 14.45 -8.09
C ILE A 202 -16.19 15.77 -8.39
N ASP A 203 -16.94 16.85 -8.55
CA ASP A 203 -16.40 18.18 -8.87
C ASP A 203 -15.48 18.69 -7.75
N PHE A 204 -15.92 18.55 -6.48
CA PHE A 204 -15.10 18.91 -5.34
C PHE A 204 -13.79 18.11 -5.29
N CYS A 205 -13.86 16.79 -5.38
CA CYS A 205 -12.68 15.94 -5.32
C CYS A 205 -11.74 16.19 -6.49
N ASN A 206 -12.27 16.47 -7.68
CA ASN A 206 -11.45 16.79 -8.85
C ASN A 206 -10.77 18.15 -8.74
N LYS A 207 -11.37 19.09 -8.00
CA LYS A 207 -10.80 20.42 -7.77
C LYS A 207 -9.81 20.42 -6.60
N GLU A 208 -10.16 19.81 -5.48
CA GLU A 208 -9.48 20.01 -4.20
C GLU A 208 -8.64 18.83 -3.75
N CYS A 209 -8.95 17.58 -4.16
CA CYS A 209 -8.26 16.41 -3.67
C CYS A 209 -7.10 16.01 -4.58
N HIS A 210 -5.91 15.90 -3.98
CA HIS A 210 -4.72 15.38 -4.66
C HIS A 210 -4.88 13.91 -5.01
N ASN A 211 -5.51 13.14 -4.12
CA ASN A 211 -5.78 11.73 -4.30
C ASN A 211 -7.19 11.35 -3.82
N VAL A 212 -7.76 10.28 -4.38
CA VAL A 212 -9.03 9.71 -3.93
C VAL A 212 -8.91 8.19 -3.87
N VAL A 213 -9.36 7.61 -2.77
CA VAL A 213 -9.39 6.16 -2.56
C VAL A 213 -10.84 5.69 -2.66
N LEU A 214 -11.12 4.85 -3.63
CA LEU A 214 -12.44 4.29 -3.94
C LEU A 214 -12.47 2.83 -3.49
N SER A 215 -13.33 2.51 -2.52
CA SER A 215 -13.34 1.19 -1.89
C SER A 215 -14.12 0.16 -2.69
N LEU A 216 -13.42 -0.76 -3.38
CA LEU A 216 -13.99 -1.87 -4.14
C LEU A 216 -13.16 -3.13 -3.92
N ASP A 217 -13.76 -4.24 -3.46
CA ASP A 217 -13.03 -5.47 -3.14
C ASP A 217 -12.84 -6.42 -4.33
N GLY A 218 -13.30 -6.03 -5.52
CA GLY A 218 -13.19 -6.82 -6.75
C GLY A 218 -14.54 -7.32 -7.27
N ARG A 219 -14.64 -8.64 -7.56
CA ARG A 219 -15.86 -9.27 -8.10
C ARG A 219 -17.07 -9.02 -7.21
N LYS A 220 -18.25 -8.95 -7.83
CA LYS A 220 -19.51 -8.63 -7.13
C LYS A 220 -19.78 -9.53 -5.93
N GLU A 221 -19.62 -10.84 -6.09
CA GLU A 221 -19.86 -11.82 -5.01
C GLU A 221 -18.86 -11.66 -3.85
N VAL A 222 -17.63 -11.23 -4.13
CA VAL A 222 -16.61 -10.93 -3.11
C VAL A 222 -16.99 -9.64 -2.38
N HIS A 223 -17.25 -8.59 -3.12
CA HIS A 223 -17.62 -7.28 -2.57
C HIS A 223 -18.91 -7.36 -1.72
N ASP A 224 -19.98 -7.91 -2.29
CA ASP A 224 -21.29 -7.97 -1.65
C ASP A 224 -21.38 -9.00 -0.50
N ARG A 225 -20.39 -9.89 -0.36
CA ARG A 225 -20.27 -10.73 0.83
C ARG A 225 -20.10 -9.89 2.09
N PHE A 226 -19.30 -8.85 2.03
CA PHE A 226 -18.86 -8.07 3.18
C PHE A 226 -19.45 -6.67 3.24
N ARG A 227 -19.49 -5.95 2.10
CA ARG A 227 -19.88 -4.53 2.04
C ARG A 227 -21.36 -4.36 1.77
N LYS A 228 -22.15 -4.65 2.81
CA LYS A 228 -23.61 -4.53 2.79
C LYS A 228 -24.08 -3.26 3.48
N ASP A 229 -25.26 -2.80 3.08
CA ASP A 229 -25.99 -1.79 3.83
C ASP A 229 -26.60 -2.38 5.12
N TYR A 230 -27.29 -1.55 5.91
CA TYR A 230 -27.95 -1.98 7.14
C TYR A 230 -29.20 -2.85 6.90
N ALA A 231 -29.73 -2.87 5.67
CA ALA A 231 -30.82 -3.75 5.25
C ALA A 231 -30.32 -5.10 4.73
N GLY A 232 -28.99 -5.27 4.60
CA GLY A 232 -28.37 -6.51 4.12
C GLY A 232 -28.16 -6.58 2.61
N HIS A 233 -28.45 -5.52 1.86
CA HIS A 233 -28.22 -5.46 0.44
C HIS A 233 -26.75 -5.19 0.13
N GLY A 234 -26.21 -5.83 -0.92
CA GLY A 234 -24.87 -5.56 -1.43
C GLY A 234 -24.77 -4.16 -2.02
N SER A 235 -23.58 -3.56 -1.98
CA SER A 235 -23.36 -2.20 -2.48
C SER A 235 -22.74 -2.14 -3.89
N TYR A 236 -22.29 -3.26 -4.45
CA TYR A 236 -21.56 -3.33 -5.71
C TYR A 236 -22.28 -2.62 -6.86
N ASP A 237 -23.54 -3.01 -7.14
CA ASP A 237 -24.31 -2.47 -8.28
C ASP A 237 -24.59 -0.96 -8.14
N ALA A 238 -24.63 -0.45 -6.89
CA ALA A 238 -24.85 0.97 -6.64
C ALA A 238 -23.57 1.80 -6.84
N ILE A 239 -22.40 1.25 -6.53
CA ILE A 239 -21.15 2.03 -6.51
C ILE A 239 -20.34 1.94 -7.80
N VAL A 240 -20.33 0.79 -8.49
CA VAL A 240 -19.48 0.60 -9.68
C VAL A 240 -19.77 1.64 -10.78
N PRO A 241 -21.03 1.91 -11.16
CA PRO A 241 -21.30 2.96 -12.14
C PRO A 241 -20.83 4.35 -11.70
N LYS A 242 -20.94 4.65 -10.38
CA LYS A 242 -20.47 5.92 -9.81
C LYS A 242 -18.94 6.02 -9.87
N PHE A 243 -18.23 4.94 -9.58
CA PHE A 243 -16.77 4.90 -9.66
C PHE A 243 -16.29 5.06 -11.11
N GLN A 244 -16.94 4.42 -12.06
CA GLN A 244 -16.62 4.57 -13.48
C GLN A 244 -16.82 6.02 -13.95
N GLU A 245 -17.93 6.65 -13.57
CA GLU A 245 -18.18 8.07 -13.87
C GLU A 245 -17.17 8.98 -13.17
N PHE A 246 -16.85 8.69 -11.89
CA PHE A 246 -15.85 9.43 -11.12
C PHE A 246 -14.48 9.39 -11.81
N VAL A 247 -13.97 8.19 -12.14
CA VAL A 247 -12.66 8.01 -12.76
C VAL A 247 -12.61 8.65 -14.13
N LYS A 248 -13.68 8.51 -14.93
CA LYS A 248 -13.80 9.18 -16.23
C LYS A 248 -13.69 10.70 -16.12
N LYS A 249 -14.38 11.33 -15.17
CA LYS A 249 -14.31 12.79 -14.94
C LYS A 249 -13.00 13.22 -14.28
N ARG A 250 -12.31 12.31 -13.58
CA ARG A 250 -11.04 12.60 -12.92
C ARG A 250 -9.88 12.68 -13.92
N GLY A 251 -9.92 11.93 -15.02
CA GLY A 251 -8.85 11.88 -16.03
C GLY A 251 -7.53 11.39 -15.44
N ASP A 252 -6.42 12.08 -15.71
CA ASP A 252 -5.07 11.68 -15.30
C ASP A 252 -4.71 12.01 -13.83
N LYS A 253 -5.68 12.44 -13.02
CA LYS A 253 -5.44 12.74 -11.60
C LYS A 253 -5.42 11.45 -10.76
N ASN A 254 -4.61 11.45 -9.71
CA ASN A 254 -4.40 10.29 -8.84
C ASN A 254 -5.72 9.79 -8.21
N TYR A 255 -5.89 8.48 -8.25
CA TYR A 255 -6.91 7.73 -7.50
C TYR A 255 -6.41 6.32 -7.23
N TYR A 256 -7.05 5.59 -6.33
CA TYR A 256 -6.86 4.16 -6.14
C TYR A 256 -8.21 3.47 -5.97
N MET A 257 -8.42 2.38 -6.71
CA MET A 257 -9.37 1.37 -6.30
C MET A 257 -8.71 0.56 -5.19
N ARG A 258 -9.29 0.54 -4.00
CA ARG A 258 -8.72 -0.18 -2.87
C ARG A 258 -9.63 -1.30 -2.43
N GLY A 259 -9.17 -2.53 -2.61
CA GLY A 259 -9.85 -3.74 -2.20
C GLY A 259 -9.22 -4.38 -0.97
N THR A 260 -10.02 -5.20 -0.29
CA THR A 260 -9.58 -6.02 0.84
C THR A 260 -9.77 -7.49 0.47
N TYR A 261 -8.69 -8.28 0.56
CA TYR A 261 -8.81 -9.72 0.40
C TYR A 261 -8.81 -10.42 1.77
N THR A 262 -9.48 -11.55 1.81
CA THR A 262 -9.78 -12.31 3.02
C THR A 262 -9.54 -13.79 2.79
N HIS A 263 -9.76 -14.62 3.80
CA HIS A 263 -9.77 -16.07 3.63
C HIS A 263 -10.71 -16.56 2.50
N TYR A 264 -11.77 -15.82 2.18
CA TYR A 264 -12.77 -16.22 1.19
C TYR A 264 -12.42 -15.87 -0.26
N ASN A 265 -11.39 -15.07 -0.49
CA ASN A 265 -10.91 -14.69 -1.82
C ASN A 265 -9.37 -14.63 -1.86
N THR A 266 -8.74 -15.73 -1.46
CA THR A 266 -7.27 -15.89 -1.59
C THR A 266 -6.81 -15.90 -3.05
N ASP A 267 -7.74 -16.10 -4.00
CA ASP A 267 -7.59 -15.93 -5.45
C ASP A 267 -7.76 -14.46 -5.89
N PHE A 268 -7.41 -13.51 -5.04
CA PHE A 268 -7.65 -12.06 -5.22
C PHE A 268 -7.06 -11.47 -6.51
N THR A 269 -6.15 -12.17 -7.19
CA THR A 269 -5.70 -11.79 -8.52
C THR A 269 -6.85 -11.73 -9.53
N ASN A 270 -7.88 -12.58 -9.37
CA ASN A 270 -9.08 -12.52 -10.18
C ASN A 270 -9.91 -11.26 -9.87
N ASP A 271 -9.85 -10.76 -8.65
CA ASP A 271 -10.49 -9.51 -8.25
C ASP A 271 -9.77 -8.30 -8.87
N ILE A 272 -8.43 -8.36 -8.96
CA ILE A 272 -7.61 -7.36 -9.65
C ILE A 272 -7.95 -7.33 -11.15
N PHE A 273 -7.97 -8.49 -11.81
CA PHE A 273 -8.35 -8.57 -13.22
C PHE A 273 -9.77 -8.04 -13.47
N HIS A 274 -10.71 -8.41 -12.61
CA HIS A 274 -12.07 -7.90 -12.68
C HIS A 274 -12.13 -6.37 -12.60
N MET A 275 -11.39 -5.74 -11.67
CA MET A 275 -11.32 -4.29 -11.58
C MET A 275 -10.67 -3.66 -12.81
N ALA A 276 -9.64 -4.29 -13.38
CA ALA A 276 -9.02 -3.84 -14.61
C ALA A 276 -9.99 -3.92 -15.80
N ASP A 277 -10.78 -4.99 -15.91
CA ASP A 277 -11.81 -5.17 -16.95
C ASP A 277 -12.94 -4.13 -16.83
N LEU A 278 -13.20 -3.60 -15.62
CA LEU A 278 -14.12 -2.48 -15.42
C LEU A 278 -13.54 -1.12 -15.88
N GLY A 279 -12.26 -1.09 -16.31
CA GLY A 279 -11.57 0.10 -16.80
C GLY A 279 -10.78 0.87 -15.74
N PHE A 280 -10.56 0.32 -14.55
CA PHE A 280 -9.73 0.93 -13.51
C PHE A 280 -8.25 0.57 -13.71
N THR A 281 -7.36 1.56 -13.64
CA THR A 281 -5.92 1.40 -13.88
C THR A 281 -5.07 1.47 -12.62
N GLU A 282 -5.56 2.15 -11.58
CA GLU A 282 -4.86 2.32 -10.31
C GLU A 282 -5.50 1.41 -9.25
N LEU A 283 -4.85 0.27 -8.99
CA LEU A 283 -5.40 -0.81 -8.16
C LEU A 283 -4.51 -1.09 -6.96
N SER A 284 -5.14 -1.32 -5.80
CA SER A 284 -4.47 -1.73 -4.57
C SER A 284 -5.31 -2.78 -3.85
N MET A 285 -4.68 -3.90 -3.46
CA MET A 285 -5.32 -4.94 -2.66
C MET A 285 -4.56 -5.13 -1.36
N GLU A 286 -5.29 -5.15 -0.24
CA GLU A 286 -4.70 -5.31 1.09
C GLU A 286 -5.31 -6.49 1.84
N PRO A 287 -4.52 -7.14 2.70
CA PRO A 287 -5.05 -8.21 3.55
C PRO A 287 -6.02 -7.65 4.57
N VAL A 288 -7.06 -8.42 4.90
CA VAL A 288 -7.97 -8.08 5.99
C VAL A 288 -7.24 -7.99 7.32
N VAL A 289 -7.51 -6.91 8.06
CA VAL A 289 -7.02 -6.74 9.43
C VAL A 289 -8.13 -7.15 10.40
N THR A 290 -8.01 -8.36 10.95
CA THR A 290 -8.99 -8.91 11.89
C THR A 290 -8.34 -9.87 12.88
N LYS A 291 -9.09 -10.30 13.91
CA LYS A 291 -8.58 -11.27 14.88
C LYS A 291 -8.37 -12.63 14.22
N PRO A 292 -7.36 -13.42 14.63
CA PRO A 292 -7.13 -14.76 14.07
C PRO A 292 -8.32 -15.73 14.18
N THR A 293 -9.23 -15.48 15.12
CA THR A 293 -10.44 -16.29 15.34
C THR A 293 -11.62 -15.87 14.44
N ASP A 294 -11.48 -14.77 13.68
CA ASP A 294 -12.53 -14.33 12.76
C ASP A 294 -12.54 -15.23 11.52
N PRO A 295 -13.73 -15.65 11.01
CA PRO A 295 -13.80 -16.47 9.80
C PRO A 295 -13.21 -15.85 8.54
N SER A 296 -13.09 -14.52 8.48
CA SER A 296 -12.46 -13.82 7.35
C SER A 296 -10.94 -13.72 7.48
N ALA A 297 -10.37 -14.11 8.63
CA ALA A 297 -8.94 -14.03 8.88
C ALA A 297 -8.15 -14.90 7.90
N LEU A 298 -7.03 -14.36 7.42
CA LEU A 298 -6.08 -15.13 6.63
C LEU A 298 -5.35 -16.13 7.53
N THR A 299 -5.22 -17.36 7.04
CA THR A 299 -4.37 -18.38 7.66
C THR A 299 -2.89 -18.05 7.44
N GLU A 300 -1.99 -18.77 8.15
CA GLU A 300 -0.54 -18.59 7.95
C GLU A 300 -0.12 -18.84 6.49
N ILE A 301 -0.76 -19.81 5.81
CA ILE A 301 -0.53 -20.08 4.38
C ILE A 301 -0.92 -18.89 3.51
N GLY A 302 -2.06 -18.24 3.81
CA GLY A 302 -2.49 -17.02 3.10
C GLY A 302 -1.57 -15.83 3.33
N ARG A 303 -0.87 -15.76 4.47
CA ARG A 303 0.11 -14.72 4.77
C ARG A 303 1.45 -14.94 4.07
N ALA A 304 1.82 -16.17 3.79
CA ALA A 304 3.07 -16.51 3.11
C ALA A 304 3.08 -16.20 1.60
N HIS A 305 1.93 -15.84 1.04
CA HIS A 305 1.76 -15.50 -0.39
C HIS A 305 1.64 -14.00 -0.64
N VAL A 306 1.96 -13.18 0.35
CA VAL A 306 1.92 -11.70 0.27
C VAL A 306 3.31 -11.13 0.32
#